data_9f2c88a6574bac39b1952f65749ab557
#
_entry.id   9f2c88a6574bac39b1952f65749ab557
#
_cell.length_a   1.000
_cell.length_b   1.000
_cell.length_c   1.000
_cell.angle_alpha   90.00
_cell.angle_beta   90.00
_cell.angle_gamma   90.00
#
_symmetry.space_group_name_H-M   'P 1'
#
loop_
_entity.id
_entity.type
_entity.pdbx_description
1 polymer ?
#
loop_
_entity_poly.entity_id
_entity_poly.type
_entity_poly.pdbx_seq_one_letter_code
_entity_poly.pdbx_strand_id
1 'polypeptide(L)'
;MNRKVLPGISLTLASVCLAQAPPTRPALPDGGTRERLVSIFIPNLPNAPFTATVNTEWVRLLGNGTRITLVNHRLIARDSTGRIFQERQMLVPQNGKQESFVNQTEISDPILKQQYICIPSENTCQLDFRQPFVTAVQPLGGANKLQPGVQSLGTQTIAGVETVGTRETIAIPAGEIGNDSPINTTREFWFSPKLGLNLLSIRDDPRFGTQRFELSDVALGEPDTKLFSPPEGSRIIDFRNPPESQVTKPQN
;
A
#
# COMPACT_ATOMS: atom_id res chain seq x y z
N MET A 1 1.51 85.74 -30.14
CA MET A 1 1.60 84.33 -30.56
C MET A 1 1.89 83.54 -29.30
N ASN A 2 0.85 83.00 -28.61
CA ASN A 2 0.99 82.26 -27.37
C ASN A 2 0.69 80.77 -27.68
N ARG A 3 1.71 79.95 -27.63
CA ARG A 3 1.56 78.47 -27.68
C ARG A 3 1.30 77.95 -26.26
N LYS A 4 0.10 77.43 -26.04
CA LYS A 4 -0.25 76.66 -24.86
C LYS A 4 0.31 75.25 -24.97
N VAL A 5 1.09 74.87 -23.99
CA VAL A 5 1.63 73.50 -23.78
C VAL A 5 0.60 72.76 -22.94
N LEU A 6 0.07 71.65 -23.43
CA LEU A 6 -0.79 70.72 -22.69
C LEU A 6 0.08 69.72 -21.93
N PRO A 7 -0.22 69.39 -20.66
CA PRO A 7 0.51 68.37 -19.93
C PRO A 7 -0.01 66.98 -20.34
N GLY A 8 0.93 66.08 -20.71
CA GLY A 8 0.66 64.69 -20.99
C GLY A 8 0.36 63.91 -19.70
N ILE A 9 -0.79 63.23 -19.71
CA ILE A 9 -1.20 62.30 -18.66
C ILE A 9 -0.50 60.96 -18.92
N SER A 10 0.45 60.57 -18.05
CA SER A 10 1.12 59.27 -18.06
C SER A 10 0.23 58.25 -17.34
N LEU A 11 -0.35 57.30 -18.12
CA LEU A 11 -1.16 56.22 -17.55
C LEU A 11 -0.24 55.06 -17.13
N THR A 12 0.05 54.92 -15.84
CA THR A 12 0.74 53.76 -15.31
C THR A 12 -0.21 52.59 -15.14
N LEU A 13 -0.05 51.54 -15.99
CA LEU A 13 -0.74 50.28 -15.82
C LEU A 13 -0.10 49.55 -14.60
N ALA A 14 -0.86 49.48 -13.52
CA ALA A 14 -0.50 48.60 -12.38
C ALA A 14 -0.92 47.16 -12.74
N SER A 15 0.06 46.30 -12.99
CA SER A 15 -0.16 44.86 -13.15
C SER A 15 -0.55 44.26 -11.79
N VAL A 16 -1.80 43.91 -11.60
CA VAL A 16 -2.29 43.15 -10.45
C VAL A 16 -1.90 41.69 -10.65
N CYS A 17 -0.85 41.25 -9.98
CA CYS A 17 -0.55 39.81 -9.82
C CYS A 17 -1.66 39.18 -8.97
N LEU A 18 -2.58 38.47 -9.59
CA LEU A 18 -3.51 37.58 -8.91
C LEU A 18 -2.70 36.37 -8.42
N ALA A 19 -2.32 36.40 -7.15
CA ALA A 19 -1.78 35.23 -6.46
C ALA A 19 -2.88 34.17 -6.43
N GLN A 20 -2.72 33.09 -7.20
CA GLN A 20 -3.58 31.90 -7.10
C GLN A 20 -3.38 31.29 -5.71
N ALA A 21 -4.46 31.24 -4.94
CA ALA A 21 -4.47 30.52 -3.68
C ALA A 21 -4.06 29.06 -3.92
N PRO A 22 -3.22 28.47 -3.07
CA PRO A 22 -2.87 27.06 -3.21
C PRO A 22 -4.14 26.20 -3.16
N PRO A 23 -4.19 25.10 -3.95
CA PRO A 23 -5.35 24.23 -3.95
C PRO A 23 -5.63 23.75 -2.53
N THR A 24 -6.79 24.10 -2.00
CA THR A 24 -7.25 23.61 -0.70
C THR A 24 -7.45 22.11 -0.82
N ARG A 25 -6.69 21.34 -0.03
CA ARG A 25 -6.96 19.90 0.14
C ARG A 25 -8.44 19.77 0.56
N PRO A 26 -9.22 18.88 -0.10
CA PRO A 26 -10.58 18.62 0.36
C PRO A 26 -10.52 18.23 1.83
N ALA A 27 -11.29 18.89 2.67
CA ALA A 27 -11.43 18.55 4.07
C ALA A 27 -11.87 17.08 4.16
N LEU A 28 -11.15 16.28 4.95
CA LEU A 28 -11.59 14.92 5.22
C LEU A 28 -12.96 14.98 5.89
N PRO A 29 -13.91 14.12 5.49
CA PRO A 29 -15.20 14.04 6.17
C PRO A 29 -14.96 13.85 7.67
N ASP A 30 -15.68 14.59 8.49
CA ASP A 30 -15.59 14.51 9.94
C ASP A 30 -15.85 13.07 10.42
N GLY A 31 -14.95 12.53 11.28
CA GLY A 31 -15.10 11.22 11.89
C GLY A 31 -14.86 10.01 11.01
N GLY A 32 -14.34 10.18 9.78
CA GLY A 32 -14.02 9.05 8.90
C GLY A 32 -12.82 8.24 9.39
N THR A 33 -13.03 7.06 9.95
CA THR A 33 -11.97 6.07 10.12
C THR A 33 -11.55 5.55 8.76
N ARG A 34 -10.29 5.79 8.36
CA ARG A 34 -9.70 5.14 7.18
C ARG A 34 -9.37 3.71 7.56
N GLU A 35 -10.15 2.77 7.06
CA GLU A 35 -9.79 1.38 7.18
C GLU A 35 -8.57 1.08 6.32
N ARG A 36 -7.51 0.59 6.95
CA ARG A 36 -6.30 0.19 6.25
C ARG A 36 -6.40 -1.30 5.91
N LEU A 37 -6.40 -1.61 4.62
CA LEU A 37 -6.26 -2.99 4.17
C LEU A 37 -4.84 -3.49 4.48
N VAL A 38 -4.75 -4.55 5.29
CA VAL A 38 -3.49 -5.23 5.58
C VAL A 38 -3.29 -6.32 4.53
N SER A 39 -2.59 -5.98 3.46
CA SER A 39 -2.26 -6.90 2.37
C SER A 39 -1.14 -7.89 2.78
N ILE A 40 -0.78 -8.76 1.83
CA ILE A 40 0.35 -9.70 1.98
C ILE A 40 1.65 -8.91 2.15
N PHE A 41 2.38 -9.24 3.22
CA PHE A 41 3.71 -8.73 3.49
C PHE A 41 4.76 -9.56 2.75
N ILE A 42 5.68 -8.90 2.06
CA ILE A 42 6.79 -9.52 1.34
C ILE A 42 8.08 -9.26 2.12
N PRO A 43 8.67 -10.27 2.76
CA PRO A 43 9.94 -10.10 3.47
C PRO A 43 11.10 -10.03 2.48
N ASN A 44 12.19 -9.34 2.87
CA ASN A 44 13.46 -9.35 2.13
C ASN A 44 14.21 -10.65 2.42
N LEU A 45 13.79 -11.73 1.80
CA LEU A 45 14.43 -13.04 1.93
C LEU A 45 15.33 -13.27 0.72
N PRO A 46 16.67 -13.33 0.89
CA PRO A 46 17.58 -13.64 -0.21
C PRO A 46 17.41 -15.11 -0.66
N ASN A 47 17.85 -15.40 -1.86
CA ASN A 47 17.79 -16.72 -2.49
C ASN A 47 16.39 -17.33 -2.63
N ALA A 48 15.36 -16.50 -2.68
CA ALA A 48 13.99 -16.92 -2.89
C ALA A 48 13.28 -15.98 -3.91
N PRO A 49 13.80 -15.88 -5.14
CA PRO A 49 13.27 -15.00 -6.16
C PRO A 49 11.93 -15.50 -6.70
N PHE A 50 11.03 -14.58 -7.00
CA PHE A 50 9.74 -14.86 -7.63
C PHE A 50 9.09 -13.62 -8.20
N THR A 51 8.12 -13.82 -9.10
CA THR A 51 7.06 -12.87 -9.45
C THR A 51 5.70 -13.48 -9.16
N ALA A 52 4.72 -12.66 -8.86
CA ALA A 52 3.34 -13.10 -8.68
C ALA A 52 2.37 -11.93 -8.83
N THR A 53 1.10 -12.25 -9.06
CA THR A 53 -0.01 -11.31 -8.97
C THR A 53 -0.71 -11.48 -7.63
N VAL A 54 -0.92 -10.39 -6.88
CA VAL A 54 -1.78 -10.38 -5.69
C VAL A 54 -3.17 -9.97 -6.11
N ASN A 55 -4.13 -10.88 -6.01
CA ASN A 55 -5.55 -10.60 -6.19
C ASN A 55 -6.14 -10.20 -4.84
N THR A 56 -6.80 -9.05 -4.79
CA THR A 56 -7.47 -8.55 -3.60
C THR A 56 -8.97 -8.55 -3.85
N GLU A 57 -9.72 -9.12 -2.92
CA GLU A 57 -11.18 -9.03 -2.86
C GLU A 57 -11.59 -8.55 -1.48
N TRP A 58 -12.45 -7.54 -1.43
CA TRP A 58 -13.07 -7.06 -0.20
C TRP A 58 -14.58 -7.07 -0.34
N VAL A 59 -15.24 -7.94 0.42
CA VAL A 59 -16.68 -8.10 0.45
C VAL A 59 -17.27 -7.50 1.72
N ARG A 60 -18.21 -6.59 1.55
CA ARG A 60 -19.00 -6.02 2.66
C ARG A 60 -20.48 -6.34 2.49
N LEU A 61 -21.13 -6.73 3.56
CA LEU A 61 -22.57 -6.93 3.62
C LEU A 61 -23.20 -5.75 4.36
N LEU A 62 -24.11 -5.04 3.71
CA LEU A 62 -24.86 -3.95 4.33
C LEU A 62 -26.04 -4.49 5.13
N GLY A 63 -26.55 -3.69 6.07
CA GLY A 63 -27.67 -4.08 6.94
C GLY A 63 -28.97 -4.44 6.21
N ASN A 64 -29.15 -3.99 4.97
CA ASN A 64 -30.27 -4.36 4.10
C ASN A 64 -30.01 -5.61 3.25
N GLY A 65 -28.92 -6.34 3.48
CA GLY A 65 -28.53 -7.53 2.72
C GLY A 65 -27.79 -7.25 1.40
N THR A 66 -27.57 -6.00 1.02
CA THR A 66 -26.80 -5.66 -0.19
C THR A 66 -25.33 -6.02 0.01
N ARG A 67 -24.73 -6.68 -0.99
CA ARG A 67 -23.30 -7.00 -1.02
C ARG A 67 -22.56 -5.95 -1.86
N ILE A 68 -21.46 -5.41 -1.32
CA ILE A 68 -20.49 -4.61 -2.06
C ILE A 68 -19.21 -5.42 -2.17
N THR A 69 -18.72 -5.60 -3.40
CA THR A 69 -17.44 -6.27 -3.65
C THR A 69 -16.48 -5.31 -4.37
N LEU A 70 -15.32 -5.10 -3.77
CA LEU A 70 -14.24 -4.30 -4.32
C LEU A 70 -13.06 -5.22 -4.62
N VAL A 71 -12.42 -5.00 -5.76
CA VAL A 71 -11.31 -5.84 -6.25
C VAL A 71 -10.16 -5.01 -6.78
N ASN A 72 -8.97 -5.55 -6.72
CA ASN A 72 -7.83 -5.16 -7.53
C ASN A 72 -6.90 -6.36 -7.75
N HIS A 73 -5.92 -6.19 -8.64
CA HIS A 73 -4.82 -7.11 -8.85
C HIS A 73 -3.54 -6.29 -9.01
N ARG A 74 -2.44 -6.73 -8.43
CA ARG A 74 -1.18 -6.00 -8.46
C ARG A 74 0.01 -6.93 -8.59
N LEU A 75 1.00 -6.50 -9.37
CA LEU A 75 2.26 -7.21 -9.54
C LEU A 75 3.13 -7.05 -8.30
N ILE A 76 3.76 -8.14 -7.90
CA ILE A 76 4.82 -8.17 -6.89
C ILE A 76 5.99 -8.99 -7.41
N ALA A 77 7.20 -8.63 -6.99
CA ALA A 77 8.40 -9.39 -7.32
C ALA A 77 9.43 -9.28 -6.18
N ARG A 78 10.28 -10.30 -6.09
CA ARG A 78 11.47 -10.31 -5.24
C ARG A 78 12.59 -11.01 -5.99
N ASP A 79 13.78 -10.41 -6.04
CA ASP A 79 14.96 -11.03 -6.64
C ASP A 79 15.78 -11.85 -5.64
N SER A 80 16.84 -12.52 -6.12
CA SER A 80 17.72 -13.35 -5.28
C SER A 80 18.51 -12.55 -4.25
N THR A 81 18.67 -11.24 -4.42
CA THR A 81 19.31 -10.36 -3.43
C THR A 81 18.36 -9.90 -2.33
N GLY A 82 17.07 -10.16 -2.49
CA GLY A 82 16.01 -9.76 -1.57
C GLY A 82 15.46 -8.36 -1.85
N ARG A 83 15.77 -7.73 -3.02
CA ARG A 83 15.08 -6.51 -3.44
C ARG A 83 13.63 -6.85 -3.74
N ILE A 84 12.73 -5.92 -3.43
CA ILE A 84 11.29 -6.09 -3.61
C ILE A 84 10.76 -5.00 -4.52
N PHE A 85 9.97 -5.41 -5.49
CA PHE A 85 9.09 -4.55 -6.27
C PHE A 85 7.65 -4.85 -5.93
N GLN A 86 6.81 -3.83 -5.83
CA GLN A 86 5.36 -4.00 -5.71
C GLN A 86 4.60 -2.82 -6.28
N GLU A 87 3.52 -3.11 -6.95
CA GLU A 87 2.54 -2.13 -7.35
C GLU A 87 1.56 -1.84 -6.22
N ARG A 88 0.99 -0.63 -6.25
CA ARG A 88 -0.20 -0.23 -5.49
C ARG A 88 -1.27 0.16 -6.48
N GLN A 89 -2.39 -0.52 -6.42
CA GLN A 89 -3.53 -0.27 -7.29
C GLN A 89 -4.76 0.06 -6.46
N MET A 90 -5.63 0.90 -7.02
CA MET A 90 -6.90 1.24 -6.38
C MET A 90 -7.84 0.04 -6.37
N LEU A 91 -8.60 -0.10 -5.29
CA LEU A 91 -9.76 -0.98 -5.26
C LEU A 91 -10.89 -0.37 -6.06
N VAL A 92 -11.51 -1.18 -6.93
CA VAL A 92 -12.62 -0.78 -7.77
C VAL A 92 -13.81 -1.73 -7.58
N PRO A 93 -15.05 -1.29 -7.81
CA PRO A 93 -16.21 -2.15 -7.76
C PRO A 93 -16.08 -3.31 -8.74
N GLN A 94 -16.31 -4.53 -8.27
CA GLN A 94 -16.39 -5.71 -9.13
C GLN A 94 -17.54 -5.54 -10.14
N ASN A 95 -17.27 -5.81 -11.41
CA ASN A 95 -18.22 -5.59 -12.53
C ASN A 95 -18.68 -4.12 -12.69
N GLY A 96 -17.96 -3.17 -12.09
CA GLY A 96 -18.17 -1.74 -12.31
C GLY A 96 -17.58 -1.25 -13.64
N LYS A 97 -17.82 0.02 -13.96
CA LYS A 97 -17.22 0.67 -15.14
C LYS A 97 -15.80 1.19 -14.90
N GLN A 98 -15.41 1.29 -13.64
CA GLN A 98 -14.10 1.79 -13.25
C GLN A 98 -13.08 0.65 -13.32
N GLU A 99 -11.98 0.89 -14.02
CA GLU A 99 -10.83 -0.01 -14.04
C GLU A 99 -9.84 0.35 -12.93
N SER A 100 -9.20 -0.68 -12.37
CA SER A 100 -8.09 -0.49 -11.46
C SER A 100 -6.84 -0.04 -12.24
N PHE A 101 -6.06 0.85 -11.65
CA PHE A 101 -4.81 1.32 -12.25
C PHE A 101 -3.71 1.42 -11.20
N VAL A 102 -2.47 1.35 -11.66
CA VAL A 102 -1.29 1.51 -10.80
C VAL A 102 -1.15 2.98 -10.43
N ASN A 103 -1.42 3.30 -9.17
CA ASN A 103 -1.25 4.66 -8.64
C ASN A 103 0.13 4.89 -8.04
N GLN A 104 0.83 3.82 -7.66
CA GLN A 104 2.16 3.88 -7.07
C GLN A 104 2.90 2.57 -7.31
N THR A 105 4.22 2.64 -7.50
CA THR A 105 5.12 1.49 -7.39
C THR A 105 6.13 1.71 -6.27
N GLU A 106 6.51 0.64 -5.60
CA GLU A 106 7.47 0.65 -4.52
C GLU A 106 8.62 -0.30 -4.86
N ILE A 107 9.85 0.19 -4.77
CA ILE A 107 11.07 -0.60 -4.95
C ILE A 107 11.88 -0.48 -3.66
N SER A 108 12.18 -1.60 -3.03
CA SER A 108 12.90 -1.64 -1.77
C SER A 108 14.19 -2.43 -1.93
N ASP A 109 15.32 -1.80 -1.61
CA ASP A 109 16.66 -2.42 -1.64
C ASP A 109 17.18 -2.59 -0.21
N PRO A 110 17.31 -3.83 0.29
CA PRO A 110 17.81 -4.09 1.64
C PRO A 110 19.32 -3.89 1.78
N ILE A 111 20.09 -3.99 0.68
CA ILE A 111 21.54 -3.87 0.67
C ILE A 111 21.92 -2.40 0.72
N LEU A 112 21.34 -1.58 -0.16
CA LEU A 112 21.55 -0.14 -0.19
C LEU A 112 20.75 0.60 0.89
N LYS A 113 19.87 -0.09 1.61
CA LYS A 113 18.97 0.46 2.65
C LYS A 113 18.15 1.64 2.15
N GLN A 114 17.68 1.53 0.92
CA GLN A 114 16.90 2.59 0.26
C GLN A 114 15.59 2.06 -0.29
N GLN A 115 14.68 2.99 -0.51
CA GLN A 115 13.36 2.72 -1.07
C GLN A 115 13.02 3.80 -2.08
N TYR A 116 12.49 3.38 -3.23
CA TYR A 116 11.83 4.29 -4.17
C TYR A 116 10.32 4.13 -4.05
N ILE A 117 9.62 5.25 -4.03
CA ILE A 117 8.18 5.33 -4.17
C ILE A 117 7.90 6.15 -5.41
N CYS A 118 7.44 5.50 -6.48
CA CYS A 118 7.21 6.13 -7.77
C CYS A 118 5.72 6.34 -8.01
N ILE A 119 5.36 7.52 -8.52
CA ILE A 119 3.99 7.90 -8.90
C ILE A 119 3.96 8.02 -10.42
N PRO A 120 3.43 7.00 -11.14
CA PRO A 120 3.47 6.96 -12.61
C PRO A 120 2.79 8.17 -13.27
N SER A 121 1.66 8.64 -12.73
CA SER A 121 0.93 9.79 -13.26
C SER A 121 1.70 11.11 -13.20
N GLU A 122 2.71 11.22 -12.33
CA GLU A 122 3.55 12.39 -12.15
C GLU A 122 4.94 12.22 -12.75
N ASN A 123 5.26 11.03 -13.23
CA ASN A 123 6.60 10.63 -13.67
C ASN A 123 7.69 10.99 -12.65
N THR A 124 7.39 10.79 -11.36
CA THR A 124 8.28 11.11 -10.24
C THR A 124 8.51 9.91 -9.35
N CYS A 125 9.73 9.80 -8.80
CA CYS A 125 10.08 8.84 -7.77
C CYS A 125 10.69 9.57 -6.56
N GLN A 126 10.20 9.28 -5.39
CA GLN A 126 10.79 9.69 -4.12
C GLN A 126 11.79 8.62 -3.70
N LEU A 127 13.03 9.05 -3.39
CA LEU A 127 14.06 8.19 -2.83
C LEU A 127 14.21 8.51 -1.35
N ASP A 128 14.05 7.49 -0.51
CA ASP A 128 14.12 7.63 0.93
C ASP A 128 14.96 6.50 1.55
N PHE A 129 15.33 6.66 2.83
CA PHE A 129 15.88 5.57 3.60
C PHE A 129 14.81 4.51 3.83
N ARG A 130 15.18 3.28 3.54
CA ARG A 130 14.35 2.17 3.91
C ARG A 130 14.33 2.01 5.43
N GLN A 131 13.17 2.24 6.04
CA GLN A 131 12.96 1.86 7.43
C GLN A 131 13.11 0.33 7.56
N PRO A 132 13.95 -0.16 8.46
CA PRO A 132 13.99 -1.60 8.71
C PRO A 132 12.60 -2.00 9.21
N PHE A 133 11.84 -2.72 8.38
CA PHE A 133 10.66 -3.39 8.90
C PHE A 133 11.13 -4.46 9.88
N VAL A 134 11.10 -4.14 11.16
CA VAL A 134 11.24 -5.11 12.23
C VAL A 134 9.94 -5.93 12.25
N THR A 135 9.84 -6.83 11.30
CA THR A 135 8.85 -7.88 11.39
C THR A 135 9.61 -9.19 11.29
N ALA A 136 9.95 -9.69 12.47
CA ALA A 136 9.95 -11.13 12.60
C ALA A 136 8.52 -11.57 12.28
N VAL A 137 8.21 -11.79 10.99
CA VAL A 137 7.06 -12.61 10.61
C VAL A 137 7.45 -14.02 11.04
N GLN A 138 7.33 -14.27 12.34
CA GLN A 138 7.30 -15.64 12.79
C GLN A 138 6.00 -16.19 12.24
N PRO A 139 6.07 -17.31 11.47
CA PRO A 139 4.86 -18.04 11.15
C PRO A 139 4.15 -18.27 12.48
N LEU A 140 2.88 -17.91 12.59
CA LEU A 140 2.03 -18.19 13.75
C LEU A 140 1.88 -19.71 14.03
N GLY A 141 2.67 -20.54 13.38
CA GLY A 141 2.71 -21.98 13.43
C GLY A 141 4.10 -22.57 13.30
N GLY A 142 5.09 -22.03 14.01
CA GLY A 142 6.34 -22.77 14.25
C GLY A 142 6.00 -24.09 14.95
N ALA A 143 6.61 -25.20 14.53
CA ALA A 143 6.29 -26.60 14.79
C ALA A 143 6.15 -27.05 16.28
N ASN A 144 6.18 -26.15 17.25
CA ASN A 144 6.12 -26.46 18.66
C ASN A 144 5.12 -25.55 19.41
N LYS A 145 3.85 -25.99 19.47
CA LYS A 145 2.70 -25.45 20.18
C LYS A 145 2.04 -24.26 19.49
N LEU A 146 0.93 -24.53 18.80
CA LEU A 146 -0.04 -23.52 18.42
C LEU A 146 -0.42 -22.68 19.66
N GLN A 147 -0.42 -21.36 19.53
CA GLN A 147 -0.90 -20.49 20.59
C GLN A 147 -2.41 -20.74 20.82
N PRO A 148 -2.94 -20.49 22.03
CA PRO A 148 -4.39 -20.55 22.27
C PRO A 148 -5.16 -19.73 21.23
N GLY A 149 -6.19 -20.32 20.61
CA GLY A 149 -6.99 -19.67 19.57
C GLY A 149 -6.48 -19.87 18.13
N VAL A 150 -5.31 -20.53 17.92
CA VAL A 150 -4.79 -20.86 16.59
C VAL A 150 -5.06 -22.32 16.26
N GLN A 151 -5.72 -22.56 15.13
CA GLN A 151 -6.02 -23.86 14.55
C GLN A 151 -5.09 -24.15 13.37
N SER A 152 -4.55 -25.38 13.28
CA SER A 152 -3.88 -25.86 12.07
C SER A 152 -4.91 -26.25 11.03
N LEU A 153 -4.71 -25.84 9.77
CA LEU A 153 -5.54 -26.20 8.63
C LEU A 153 -4.86 -27.25 7.73
N GLY A 154 -3.66 -27.73 8.11
CA GLY A 154 -2.88 -28.66 7.31
C GLY A 154 -2.08 -27.99 6.20
N THR A 155 -1.85 -28.74 5.12
CA THR A 155 -1.08 -28.27 3.95
C THR A 155 -1.95 -28.27 2.70
N GLN A 156 -1.66 -27.31 1.80
CA GLN A 156 -2.23 -27.29 0.44
C GLN A 156 -1.28 -26.62 -0.54
N THR A 157 -1.50 -26.85 -1.83
CA THR A 157 -0.76 -26.18 -2.90
C THR A 157 -1.57 -24.99 -3.42
N ILE A 158 -0.97 -23.78 -3.40
CA ILE A 158 -1.55 -22.55 -3.95
C ILE A 158 -0.63 -22.07 -5.07
N ALA A 159 -1.17 -21.84 -6.26
CA ALA A 159 -0.41 -21.41 -7.43
C ALA A 159 0.88 -22.24 -7.68
N GLY A 160 0.81 -23.57 -7.48
CA GLY A 160 1.93 -24.48 -7.68
C GLY A 160 2.96 -24.51 -6.52
N VAL A 161 2.71 -23.81 -5.42
CA VAL A 161 3.64 -23.72 -4.28
C VAL A 161 2.99 -24.31 -3.03
N GLU A 162 3.74 -25.16 -2.31
CA GLU A 162 3.28 -25.76 -1.05
C GLU A 162 3.14 -24.72 0.05
N THR A 163 2.06 -24.80 0.81
CA THR A 163 1.74 -23.91 1.92
C THR A 163 1.23 -24.66 3.13
N VAL A 164 1.43 -24.06 4.31
CA VAL A 164 0.90 -24.53 5.61
C VAL A 164 -0.17 -23.54 6.07
N GLY A 165 -1.36 -24.05 6.37
CA GLY A 165 -2.52 -23.25 6.77
C GLY A 165 -2.67 -23.13 8.28
N THR A 166 -3.00 -21.92 8.72
CA THR A 166 -3.38 -21.63 10.10
C THR A 166 -4.59 -20.70 10.12
N ARG A 167 -5.46 -20.86 11.11
CA ARG A 167 -6.59 -19.95 11.38
C ARG A 167 -6.51 -19.49 12.83
N GLU A 168 -6.59 -18.19 13.03
CA GLU A 168 -6.72 -17.56 14.34
C GLU A 168 -8.15 -17.05 14.50
N THR A 169 -8.74 -17.29 15.67
CA THR A 169 -10.04 -16.71 16.05
C THR A 169 -9.84 -15.80 17.26
N ILE A 170 -10.26 -14.54 17.13
CA ILE A 170 -10.18 -13.53 18.16
C ILE A 170 -11.62 -13.14 18.54
N ALA A 171 -11.98 -13.37 19.81
CA ALA A 171 -13.25 -12.92 20.37
C ALA A 171 -13.06 -11.57 21.07
N ILE A 172 -13.87 -10.58 20.69
CA ILE A 172 -13.98 -9.29 21.38
C ILE A 172 -15.19 -9.43 22.34
N PRO A 173 -14.97 -9.42 23.66
CA PRO A 173 -16.06 -9.56 24.64
C PRO A 173 -17.11 -8.45 24.50
N ALA A 174 -18.32 -8.73 24.98
CA ALA A 174 -19.36 -7.71 25.08
C ALA A 174 -18.89 -6.54 25.96
N GLY A 175 -19.14 -5.32 25.51
CA GLY A 175 -18.78 -4.07 26.18
C GLY A 175 -17.37 -3.57 25.96
N GLU A 176 -16.44 -4.38 25.40
CA GLU A 176 -15.03 -3.99 25.26
C GLU A 176 -14.82 -2.80 24.33
N ILE A 177 -15.60 -2.72 23.27
CA ILE A 177 -15.59 -1.62 22.30
C ILE A 177 -16.95 -0.93 22.14
N GLY A 178 -17.83 -1.08 23.12
CA GLY A 178 -19.22 -0.58 23.10
C GLY A 178 -20.22 -1.53 22.42
N ASN A 179 -19.80 -2.75 22.11
CA ASN A 179 -20.66 -3.81 21.56
C ASN A 179 -21.54 -4.45 22.65
N ASP A 180 -22.79 -4.73 22.33
CA ASP A 180 -23.77 -5.35 23.21
C ASP A 180 -23.62 -6.88 23.33
N SER A 181 -22.99 -7.50 22.37
CA SER A 181 -22.72 -8.94 22.30
C SER A 181 -21.30 -9.21 21.79
N PRO A 182 -20.70 -10.40 22.09
CA PRO A 182 -19.36 -10.74 21.64
C PRO A 182 -19.24 -10.71 20.11
N ILE A 183 -18.11 -10.22 19.61
CA ILE A 183 -17.78 -10.20 18.18
C ILE A 183 -16.63 -11.16 17.94
N ASN A 184 -16.81 -12.14 17.07
CA ASN A 184 -15.75 -13.04 16.64
C ASN A 184 -15.18 -12.56 15.32
N THR A 185 -13.85 -12.45 15.26
CA THR A 185 -13.10 -12.20 14.03
C THR A 185 -12.18 -13.36 13.73
N THR A 186 -11.98 -13.67 12.46
CA THR A 186 -11.04 -14.74 12.06
C THR A 186 -9.97 -14.20 11.13
N ARG A 187 -8.78 -14.79 11.22
CA ARG A 187 -7.68 -14.59 10.29
C ARG A 187 -7.17 -15.96 9.85
N GLU A 188 -7.05 -16.14 8.56
CA GLU A 188 -6.54 -17.35 7.95
C GLU A 188 -5.33 -17.03 7.11
N PHE A 189 -4.25 -17.81 7.25
CA PHE A 189 -3.00 -17.63 6.55
C PHE A 189 -2.54 -18.95 5.97
N TRP A 190 -2.10 -18.92 4.72
CA TRP A 190 -1.45 -20.03 4.04
C TRP A 190 -0.03 -19.61 3.69
N PHE A 191 0.88 -20.00 4.55
CA PHE A 191 2.29 -19.62 4.51
C PHE A 191 3.10 -20.60 3.68
N SER A 192 3.94 -20.09 2.77
CA SER A 192 4.94 -20.88 2.06
C SER A 192 6.31 -20.78 2.75
N PRO A 193 6.83 -21.88 3.31
CA PRO A 193 8.21 -21.91 3.82
C PRO A 193 9.24 -21.61 2.74
N LYS A 194 8.98 -22.04 1.48
CA LYS A 194 9.87 -21.84 0.34
C LYS A 194 10.04 -20.36 -0.01
N LEU A 195 8.96 -19.59 0.01
CA LEU A 195 8.96 -18.18 -0.35
C LEU A 195 9.03 -17.25 0.87
N GLY A 196 8.79 -17.78 2.09
CA GLY A 196 8.80 -17.02 3.33
C GLY A 196 7.68 -15.97 3.44
N LEU A 197 6.53 -16.19 2.75
CA LEU A 197 5.38 -15.29 2.78
C LEU A 197 4.07 -16.07 2.68
N ASN A 198 2.97 -15.40 3.01
CA ASN A 198 1.64 -15.96 2.82
C ASN A 198 1.22 -15.87 1.35
N LEU A 199 0.77 -16.99 0.76
CA LEU A 199 0.19 -17.01 -0.57
C LEU A 199 -1.31 -16.72 -0.57
N LEU A 200 -1.94 -16.94 0.58
CA LEU A 200 -3.33 -16.58 0.81
C LEU A 200 -3.46 -16.03 2.23
N SER A 201 -4.17 -14.92 2.36
CA SER A 201 -4.57 -14.31 3.63
C SER A 201 -6.05 -13.94 3.55
N ILE A 202 -6.84 -14.42 4.50
CA ILE A 202 -8.25 -14.07 4.64
C ILE A 202 -8.46 -13.46 6.01
N ARG A 203 -9.14 -12.32 6.06
CA ARG A 203 -9.63 -11.72 7.29
C ARG A 203 -11.14 -11.61 7.21
N ASP A 204 -11.82 -12.16 8.17
CA ASP A 204 -13.26 -12.02 8.31
C ASP A 204 -13.58 -11.29 9.60
N ASP A 205 -14.24 -10.14 9.47
CA ASP A 205 -14.59 -9.28 10.58
C ASP A 205 -16.01 -8.73 10.33
N PRO A 206 -17.00 -9.06 11.15
CA PRO A 206 -18.37 -8.62 10.93
C PRO A 206 -18.56 -7.10 10.84
N ARG A 207 -17.62 -6.33 11.37
CA ARG A 207 -17.66 -4.85 11.34
C ARG A 207 -17.21 -4.30 10.00
N PHE A 208 -16.33 -5.02 9.28
CA PHE A 208 -15.66 -4.53 8.08
C PHE A 208 -15.87 -5.42 6.86
N GLY A 209 -16.38 -6.63 7.05
CA GLY A 209 -16.55 -7.64 6.03
C GLY A 209 -15.33 -8.53 5.84
N THR A 210 -15.31 -9.27 4.75
CA THR A 210 -14.29 -10.26 4.43
C THR A 210 -13.28 -9.69 3.44
N GLN A 211 -12.00 -9.72 3.80
CA GLN A 211 -10.86 -9.34 2.96
C GLN A 211 -10.08 -10.60 2.59
N ARG A 212 -9.86 -10.81 1.29
CA ARG A 212 -9.08 -11.92 0.75
C ARG A 212 -7.94 -11.38 -0.10
N PHE A 213 -6.74 -11.87 0.14
CA PHE A 213 -5.53 -11.59 -0.62
C PHE A 213 -4.92 -12.92 -1.05
N GLU A 214 -4.84 -13.16 -2.34
CA GLU A 214 -4.36 -14.43 -2.88
C GLU A 214 -3.36 -14.20 -4.00
N LEU A 215 -2.28 -14.96 -3.99
CA LEU A 215 -1.31 -14.97 -5.08
C LEU A 215 -1.78 -15.88 -6.20
N SER A 216 -1.69 -15.38 -7.42
CA SER A 216 -1.77 -16.15 -8.66
C SER A 216 -0.52 -15.91 -9.50
N ASP A 217 -0.38 -16.67 -10.59
CA ASP A 217 0.68 -16.53 -11.60
C ASP A 217 2.08 -16.52 -10.96
N VAL A 218 2.28 -17.38 -9.95
CA VAL A 218 3.56 -17.47 -9.25
C VAL A 218 4.60 -18.10 -10.16
N ALA A 219 5.57 -17.29 -10.61
CA ALA A 219 6.73 -17.76 -11.35
C ALA A 219 7.96 -17.72 -10.42
N LEU A 220 8.56 -18.90 -10.20
CA LEU A 220 9.78 -19.04 -9.41
C LEU A 220 11.00 -18.78 -10.29
N GLY A 221 11.94 -17.98 -9.80
CA GLY A 221 13.16 -17.60 -10.49
C GLY A 221 13.35 -16.09 -10.55
N GLU A 222 14.44 -15.66 -11.19
CA GLU A 222 14.80 -14.24 -11.26
C GLU A 222 13.77 -13.44 -12.06
N PRO A 223 13.21 -12.37 -11.47
CA PRO A 223 12.37 -11.44 -12.20
C PRO A 223 13.17 -10.57 -13.20
N ASP A 224 12.47 -9.85 -14.08
CA ASP A 224 13.10 -8.82 -14.91
C ASP A 224 13.76 -7.76 -14.00
N THR A 225 15.06 -7.55 -14.21
CA THR A 225 15.87 -6.61 -13.41
C THR A 225 15.37 -5.17 -13.51
N LYS A 226 14.68 -4.79 -14.57
CA LYS A 226 14.08 -3.47 -14.76
C LYS A 226 13.04 -3.13 -13.67
N LEU A 227 12.41 -4.13 -13.08
CA LEU A 227 11.45 -3.92 -11.97
C LEU A 227 12.11 -3.27 -10.75
N PHE A 228 13.40 -3.46 -10.55
CA PHE A 228 14.12 -2.98 -9.36
C PHE A 228 14.87 -1.66 -9.57
N SER A 229 14.45 -0.91 -10.59
CA SER A 229 14.97 0.43 -10.89
C SER A 229 13.80 1.39 -11.14
N PRO A 230 13.93 2.69 -10.78
CA PRO A 230 12.96 3.68 -11.20
C PRO A 230 12.68 3.63 -12.69
N PRO A 231 11.45 3.85 -13.16
CA PRO A 231 11.14 3.93 -14.58
C PRO A 231 12.03 4.94 -15.32
N GLU A 232 12.41 4.61 -16.54
CA GLU A 232 13.28 5.48 -17.36
C GLU A 232 12.63 6.86 -17.53
N GLY A 233 13.44 7.91 -17.37
CA GLY A 233 12.98 9.30 -17.49
C GLY A 233 12.24 9.84 -16.26
N SER A 234 12.06 9.06 -15.20
CA SER A 234 11.45 9.56 -13.96
C SER A 234 12.34 10.59 -13.27
N ARG A 235 11.71 11.65 -12.76
CA ARG A 235 12.39 12.64 -11.92
C ARG A 235 12.55 12.08 -10.51
N ILE A 236 13.80 11.94 -10.05
CA ILE A 236 14.10 11.46 -8.69
C ILE A 236 14.15 12.64 -7.73
N ILE A 237 13.40 12.55 -6.63
CA ILE A 237 13.41 13.49 -5.49
C ILE A 237 14.04 12.76 -4.31
N ASP A 238 15.24 13.18 -3.90
CA ASP A 238 15.99 12.52 -2.84
C ASP A 238 15.67 13.14 -1.48
N PHE A 239 14.89 12.42 -0.66
CA PHE A 239 14.54 12.83 0.70
C PHE A 239 15.56 12.41 1.77
N ARG A 240 16.59 11.64 1.39
CA ARG A 240 17.66 11.26 2.33
C ARG A 240 18.54 12.47 2.68
N ASN A 241 18.61 13.43 1.74
CA ASN A 241 19.32 14.69 1.91
C ASN A 241 18.37 15.84 1.53
N PRO A 242 17.42 16.21 2.39
CA PRO A 242 16.52 17.31 2.09
C PRO A 242 17.33 18.60 1.87
N PRO A 243 17.00 19.43 0.86
CA PRO A 243 17.66 20.69 0.67
C PRO A 243 17.49 21.56 1.93
N GLU A 244 18.56 22.24 2.35
CA GLU A 244 18.67 23.02 3.58
C GLU A 244 17.60 24.12 3.80
N SER A 245 16.74 24.38 2.84
CA SER A 245 15.77 25.50 2.84
C SER A 245 14.49 25.28 3.65
N GLN A 246 14.34 24.20 4.43
CA GLN A 246 13.13 23.96 5.23
C GLN A 246 13.34 23.86 6.76
N VAL A 247 14.53 24.17 7.24
CA VAL A 247 14.72 24.32 8.70
C VAL A 247 14.34 25.75 9.08
N THR A 248 13.06 26.02 9.27
CA THR A 248 12.63 27.22 9.99
C THR A 248 13.15 27.12 11.42
N LYS A 249 14.18 27.93 11.75
CA LYS A 249 14.60 28.14 13.13
C LYS A 249 13.39 28.58 13.96
N PRO A 250 13.16 27.98 15.12
CA PRO A 250 12.17 28.53 16.05
C PRO A 250 12.57 29.96 16.38
N GLN A 251 11.68 30.89 16.13
CA GLN A 251 11.82 32.25 16.62
C GLN A 251 11.64 32.22 18.15
N ASN A 252 12.70 32.63 18.86
CA ASN A 252 12.63 32.92 20.30
C ASN A 252 11.75 34.13 20.54
#